data_dd2a1188ad0389d85301ca22a329b2de
#
_entry.id   dd2a1188ad0389d85301ca22a329b2de
#
_cell.length_a   1.000
_cell.length_b   1.000
_cell.length_c   1.000
_cell.angle_alpha   90.00
_cell.angle_beta   90.00
_cell.angle_gamma   90.00
#
_symmetry.space_group_name_H-M   'P 1'
#
loop_
_entity.id
_entity.type
_entity.pdbx_description
1 polymer ?
#
loop_
_entity_poly.entity_id
_entity_poly.type
_entity_poly.pdbx_seq_one_letter_code
_entity_poly.pdbx_strand_id
1 'polypeptide(L)' 'MSYNYQCFEQTLCDDIIGSYTAYGIRNTADGNVINDVSSSREYAADIVTKLNKYQASPVHLFEIIADIIS' A
#
# COMPACT_ATOMS: atom_id res chain seq x y z
N MET A 1 -20.54 -3.82 -3.63
CA MET A 1 -19.25 -4.50 -3.81
C MET A 1 -18.28 -3.98 -2.75
N SER A 2 -17.65 -4.87 -2.02
CA SER A 2 -16.69 -4.45 -1.00
C SER A 2 -15.27 -4.57 -1.50
N TYR A 3 -14.42 -3.64 -1.10
CA TYR A 3 -12.99 -3.65 -1.39
C TYR A 3 -12.26 -4.25 -0.20
N ASN A 4 -11.22 -5.01 -0.47
CA ASN A 4 -10.39 -5.61 0.57
C ASN A 4 -8.93 -5.37 0.25
N TYR A 5 -8.29 -4.53 1.03
CA TYR A 5 -6.90 -4.16 0.85
C TYR A 5 -6.03 -4.94 1.83
N GLN A 6 -4.85 -5.32 1.37
CA GLN A 6 -3.86 -6.02 2.18
C GLN A 6 -2.49 -5.41 1.92
N CYS A 7 -1.67 -5.32 2.97
CA CYS A 7 -0.27 -4.97 2.79
C CYS A 7 0.54 -6.25 2.56
N PHE A 8 1.64 -6.11 1.84
CA PHE A 8 2.56 -7.23 1.60
C PHE A 8 4.00 -6.72 1.66
N GLU A 9 4.88 -7.62 2.05
CA GLU A 9 6.31 -7.34 2.09
C GLU A 9 6.92 -7.58 0.72
N GLN A 10 7.82 -6.71 0.33
CA GLN A 10 8.58 -6.87 -0.91
C GLN A 10 10.04 -6.47 -0.69
N THR A 11 10.93 -7.10 -1.44
CA THR A 11 12.34 -6.74 -1.45
C THR A 11 12.63 -6.03 -2.77
N LEU A 12 13.10 -4.80 -2.66
CA LEU A 12 13.40 -3.97 -3.81
C LEU A 12 14.91 -3.73 -3.90
N CYS A 13 15.39 -3.40 -5.09
CA CYS A 13 16.80 -3.11 -5.33
C CYS A 13 16.96 -1.71 -5.84
N ASP A 14 17.96 -1.02 -5.30
CA ASP A 14 18.34 0.32 -5.72
C ASP A 14 19.84 0.32 -6.01
N ASP A 15 20.25 1.00 -7.07
CA ASP A 15 21.66 1.01 -7.50
C ASP A 15 22.59 1.67 -6.48
N ILE A 16 22.06 2.55 -5.67
CA ILE A 16 22.84 3.31 -4.69
C ILE A 16 22.87 2.63 -3.33
N ILE A 17 21.69 2.25 -2.81
CA ILE A 17 21.56 1.71 -1.46
C ILE A 17 21.52 0.18 -1.40
N GLY A 18 21.41 -0.49 -2.55
CA GLY A 18 21.31 -1.96 -2.62
C GLY A 18 19.90 -2.46 -2.35
N SER A 19 19.79 -3.65 -1.78
CA SER A 19 18.50 -4.25 -1.47
C SER A 19 17.88 -3.63 -0.24
N TYR A 20 16.57 -3.40 -0.26
CA TYR A 20 15.85 -2.92 0.90
C TYR A 20 14.45 -3.54 0.95
N THR A 21 13.90 -3.59 2.16
CA THR A 21 12.55 -4.11 2.38
C THR A 21 11.56 -2.96 2.36
N ALA A 22 10.47 -3.15 1.63
CA ALA A 22 9.38 -2.18 1.57
C ALA A 22 8.05 -2.93 1.68
N TYR A 23 6.99 -2.19 1.87
CA TYR A 23 5.64 -2.74 1.98
C TYR A 23 4.75 -2.06 0.96
N GLY A 24 4.01 -2.87 0.22
CA GLY A 24 3.04 -2.41 -0.73
C GLY A 24 1.63 -2.72 -0.28
N ILE A 25 0.65 -2.27 -1.05
CA ILE A 25 -0.77 -2.50 -0.77
C ILE A 25 -1.41 -3.11 -2.00
N ARG A 26 -2.22 -4.13 -1.79
CA ARG A 26 -2.93 -4.84 -2.86
C ARG A 26 -4.42 -4.83 -2.57
N ASN A 27 -5.21 -4.53 -3.60
CA ASN A 27 -6.66 -4.73 -3.56
C ASN A 27 -6.96 -6.13 -4.07
N THR A 28 -7.49 -6.98 -3.18
CA THR A 28 -7.75 -8.38 -3.53
C THR A 28 -8.97 -8.55 -4.45
N ALA A 29 -9.83 -7.53 -4.55
CA ALA A 29 -11.00 -7.61 -5.39
C ALA A 29 -10.68 -7.53 -6.89
N ASP A 30 -9.72 -6.67 -7.27
CA ASP A 30 -9.37 -6.44 -8.67
C ASP A 30 -7.90 -6.71 -9.00
N GLY A 31 -7.09 -7.03 -7.99
CA GLY A 31 -5.67 -7.32 -8.18
C GLY A 31 -4.78 -6.10 -8.36
N ASN A 32 -5.31 -4.90 -8.22
CA ASN A 32 -4.48 -3.69 -8.30
C ASN A 32 -3.48 -3.64 -7.17
N VAL A 33 -2.24 -3.25 -7.50
CA VAL A 33 -1.12 -3.24 -6.56
C VAL A 33 -0.46 -1.88 -6.58
N ILE A 34 -0.13 -1.37 -5.39
CA ILE A 34 0.71 -0.19 -5.23
C ILE A 34 1.98 -0.62 -4.52
N ASN A 35 3.11 -0.45 -5.21
CA ASN A 35 4.41 -0.86 -4.68
C ASN A 35 5.04 0.25 -3.86
N ASP A 36 5.92 -0.16 -2.94
CA ASP A 36 6.81 0.76 -2.20
C ASP A 36 6.05 1.91 -1.52
N VAL A 37 4.99 1.54 -0.80
CA VAL A 37 4.18 2.52 -0.07
C VAL A 37 4.94 3.04 1.15
N SER A 38 5.61 2.14 1.88
CA SER A 38 6.32 2.51 3.10
C SER A 38 7.41 1.49 3.40
N SER A 39 8.45 1.92 4.09
CA SER A 39 9.44 1.01 4.66
C SER A 39 9.02 0.49 6.03
N SER A 40 7.95 1.02 6.61
CA SER A 40 7.41 0.61 7.91
C SER A 40 6.20 -0.28 7.73
N ARG A 41 6.27 -1.50 8.28
CA ARG A 41 5.14 -2.43 8.25
C ARG A 41 3.94 -1.88 8.99
N GLU A 42 4.15 -1.26 10.14
CA GLU A 42 3.07 -0.71 10.96
C GLU A 42 2.35 0.41 10.23
N TYR A 43 3.09 1.25 9.54
CA TYR A 43 2.52 2.35 8.78
C TYR A 43 1.69 1.84 7.61
N ALA A 44 2.21 0.86 6.87
CA ALA A 44 1.48 0.24 5.77
C ALA A 44 0.21 -0.45 6.26
N ALA A 45 0.29 -1.16 7.39
CA ALA A 45 -0.88 -1.81 7.98
C ALA A 45 -1.93 -0.80 8.43
N ASP A 46 -1.51 0.34 8.96
CA ASP A 46 -2.42 1.42 9.33
C ASP A 46 -3.16 1.98 8.12
N ILE A 47 -2.44 2.19 7.02
CA ILE A 47 -3.06 2.63 5.76
C ILE A 47 -4.10 1.61 5.29
N VAL A 48 -3.75 0.32 5.30
CA VAL A 48 -4.67 -0.75 4.91
C VAL A 48 -5.92 -0.74 5.78
N THR A 49 -5.77 -0.58 7.09
CA THR A 49 -6.88 -0.52 8.02
C THR A 49 -7.84 0.62 7.66
N LYS A 50 -7.29 1.79 7.36
CA LYS A 50 -8.08 2.96 6.98
C LYS A 50 -8.80 2.74 5.64
N LEU A 51 -8.09 2.18 4.65
CA LEU A 51 -8.69 1.91 3.34
C LEU A 51 -9.86 0.93 3.45
N ASN A 52 -9.72 -0.12 4.25
CA ASN A 52 -10.77 -1.10 4.46
C ASN A 52 -11.94 -0.51 5.24
N LYS A 53 -11.65 0.30 6.26
CA LYS A 53 -12.68 0.93 7.09
C LYS A 53 -13.58 1.84 6.26
N TYR A 54 -13.00 2.62 5.36
CA TYR A 54 -13.74 3.58 4.55
C TYR A 54 -14.14 3.04 3.18
N GLN A 55 -13.80 1.79 2.88
CA GLN A 55 -14.10 1.16 1.59
C GLN A 55 -13.65 2.03 0.42
N ALA A 56 -12.41 2.49 0.48
CA ALA A 56 -11.85 3.40 -0.52
C ALA A 56 -11.90 2.78 -1.92
N SER A 57 -12.36 3.56 -2.89
CA SER A 57 -12.41 3.13 -4.28
C SER A 57 -10.99 3.06 -4.87
N PRO A 58 -10.66 2.02 -5.65
CA PRO A 58 -9.38 1.96 -6.34
C PRO A 58 -9.09 3.17 -7.23
N VAL A 59 -10.12 3.82 -7.74
CA VAL A 59 -9.99 5.02 -8.58
C VAL A 59 -9.30 6.16 -7.83
N HIS A 60 -9.56 6.26 -6.53
CA HIS A 60 -9.00 7.33 -5.69
C HIS A 60 -7.84 6.87 -4.81
N LEU A 61 -7.38 5.63 -5.01
CA LEU A 61 -6.41 5.01 -4.11
C LEU A 61 -5.10 5.79 -4.03
N PHE A 62 -4.56 6.23 -5.15
CA PHE A 62 -3.31 6.99 -5.17
C PHE A 62 -3.46 8.33 -4.45
N GLU A 63 -4.57 9.01 -4.61
CA GLU A 63 -4.84 10.28 -3.97
C GLU A 63 -4.94 10.12 -2.45
N ILE A 64 -5.61 9.06 -2.00
CA ILE A 64 -5.80 8.78 -0.58
C ILE A 64 -4.46 8.47 0.07
N ILE A 65 -3.65 7.62 -0.56
CA ILE A 65 -2.33 7.25 -0.04
C ILE A 65 -1.42 8.47 -0.02
N ALA A 66 -1.43 9.29 -1.06
CA ALA A 66 -0.62 10.51 -1.10
C ALA A 66 -0.98 11.46 0.05
N ASP A 67 -2.26 11.59 0.38
CA ASP A 67 -2.71 12.42 1.49
C ASP A 67 -2.24 11.87 2.84
N ILE A 68 -2.23 10.55 3.00
CA ILE A 68 -1.82 9.91 4.25
C ILE A 68 -0.32 10.05 4.49
N ILE A 69 0.48 9.89 3.44
CA ILE A 69 1.94 9.85 3.56
C ILE A 69 2.62 11.21 3.33
N SER A 70 1.88 12.20 2.89
CA SER A 70 2.44 13.53 2.61
C SER A 70 2.62 14.37 3.88
#